data_42aef18593bd74a9cc8379cb1424171c
#
_entry.id   42aef18593bd74a9cc8379cb1424171c
#
_cell.length_a   1.000
_cell.length_b   1.000
_cell.length_c   1.000
_cell.angle_alpha   90.00
_cell.angle_beta   90.00
_cell.angle_gamma   90.00
#
_symmetry.space_group_name_H-M   'P 1'
#
loop_
_entity.id
_entity.type
_entity.pdbx_description
1 polymer ?
#
loop_
_entity_poly.entity_id
_entity_poly.type
_entity_poly.pdbx_seq_one_letter_code
_entity_poly.pdbx_strand_id
1 'polypeptide(L)'
;MPFRFAAKYGLLTYSALGLDGDYVADLAIEIVGALGALGAECIIGRENHLDGGFHLHAFFMFERKFESRNVRIFDVDGHHPNIVRGYSSPDAGCKYAIKEGDIVGGGLDPDSLRAPVGSDGGVWTTICLAETRDEFFEACARLAPRALCCSFTSLSCYADWKYRPVHEPYR
;
A
#
# COMPACT_ATOMS: atom_id res chain seq x y z
N MET A 1 23.57 13.27 7.58
CA MET A 1 23.68 11.99 6.84
C MET A 1 23.50 12.26 5.36
N PRO A 2 24.26 11.65 4.45
CA PRO A 2 24.06 11.79 3.02
C PRO A 2 22.68 11.24 2.63
N PHE A 3 22.06 11.84 1.60
CA PHE A 3 20.78 11.38 1.07
C PHE A 3 20.86 9.93 0.60
N ARG A 4 19.86 9.15 0.92
CA ARG A 4 19.63 7.79 0.39
C ARG A 4 18.15 7.53 0.30
N PHE A 5 17.67 7.27 -0.90
CA PHE A 5 16.35 6.65 -1.10
C PHE A 5 16.55 5.14 -1.21
N ALA A 6 15.80 4.36 -0.44
CA ALA A 6 15.87 2.90 -0.46
C ALA A 6 14.50 2.35 -0.03
N ALA A 7 13.59 2.24 -1.01
CA ALA A 7 12.22 1.79 -0.76
C ALA A 7 11.60 1.17 -2.02
N LYS A 8 10.51 0.42 -1.84
CA LYS A 8 9.71 -0.11 -2.94
C LYS A 8 8.69 0.92 -3.42
N TYR A 9 8.23 1.81 -2.56
CA TYR A 9 7.23 2.83 -2.86
C TYR A 9 7.46 4.09 -2.02
N GLY A 10 6.86 5.18 -2.43
CA GLY A 10 6.93 6.45 -1.75
C GLY A 10 5.92 7.46 -2.29
N LEU A 11 5.92 8.63 -1.66
CA LEU A 11 5.13 9.78 -2.08
C LEU A 11 6.05 10.97 -2.32
N LEU A 12 5.87 11.62 -3.46
CA LEU A 12 6.50 12.88 -3.80
C LEU A 12 5.46 13.99 -3.71
N THR A 13 5.83 15.11 -3.11
CA THR A 13 5.00 16.31 -3.11
C THR A 13 5.76 17.44 -3.78
N TYR A 14 5.26 17.87 -4.92
CA TYR A 14 5.72 19.07 -5.63
C TYR A 14 4.85 20.23 -5.21
N SER A 15 5.42 21.19 -4.52
CA SER A 15 4.72 22.32 -3.90
C SER A 15 5.00 23.63 -4.63
N ALA A 16 4.15 24.62 -4.39
CA ALA A 16 4.33 25.99 -4.88
C ALA A 16 4.41 26.09 -6.42
N LEU A 17 3.54 25.33 -7.12
CA LEU A 17 3.52 25.25 -8.58
C LEU A 17 2.83 26.46 -9.25
N GLY A 18 2.43 27.48 -8.47
CA GLY A 18 1.73 28.66 -9.01
C GLY A 18 0.25 28.37 -9.29
N LEU A 19 -0.35 29.22 -10.15
CA LEU A 19 -1.77 29.26 -10.46
C LEU A 19 -2.10 28.78 -11.89
N ASP A 20 -1.08 28.44 -12.67
CA ASP A 20 -1.24 28.00 -14.06
C ASP A 20 -1.59 26.52 -14.12
N GLY A 21 -2.86 26.24 -14.36
CA GLY A 21 -3.37 24.86 -14.43
C GLY A 21 -2.84 24.08 -15.61
N ASP A 22 -2.54 24.72 -16.73
CA ASP A 22 -1.99 24.06 -17.92
C ASP A 22 -0.53 23.65 -17.67
N TYR A 23 0.26 24.51 -17.05
CA TYR A 23 1.61 24.17 -16.61
C TYR A 23 1.62 23.00 -15.61
N VAL A 24 0.71 23.01 -14.66
CA VAL A 24 0.60 21.92 -13.67
C VAL A 24 0.22 20.58 -14.32
N ALA A 25 -0.63 20.61 -15.35
CA ALA A 25 -0.99 19.41 -16.12
C ALA A 25 0.22 18.88 -16.91
N ASP A 26 0.98 19.75 -17.57
CA ASP A 26 2.20 19.37 -18.30
C ASP A 26 3.26 18.81 -17.34
N LEU A 27 3.45 19.42 -16.18
CA LEU A 27 4.38 18.93 -15.16
C LEU A 27 3.97 17.53 -14.65
N ALA A 28 2.67 17.27 -14.51
CA ALA A 28 2.20 15.94 -14.13
C ALA A 28 2.59 14.87 -15.17
N ILE A 29 2.52 15.20 -16.47
CA ILE A 29 2.95 14.31 -17.55
C ILE A 29 4.45 14.05 -17.47
N GLU A 30 5.25 15.09 -17.22
CA GLU A 30 6.71 14.95 -17.07
C GLU A 30 7.08 14.10 -15.84
N ILE A 31 6.36 14.23 -14.72
CA ILE A 31 6.56 13.41 -13.52
C ILE A 31 6.27 11.94 -13.83
N VAL A 32 5.17 11.64 -14.54
CA VAL A 32 4.85 10.28 -14.99
C VAL A 32 5.99 9.71 -15.85
N GLY A 33 6.48 10.50 -16.80
CA GLY A 33 7.60 10.10 -17.66
C GLY A 33 8.89 9.83 -16.89
N ALA A 34 9.23 10.70 -15.94
CA ALA A 34 10.43 10.57 -15.12
C ALA A 34 10.37 9.33 -14.21
N LEU A 35 9.25 9.08 -13.56
CA LEU A 35 9.04 7.88 -12.73
C LEU A 35 9.03 6.60 -13.56
N GLY A 36 8.38 6.63 -14.73
CA GLY A 36 8.39 5.51 -15.69
C GLY A 36 9.78 5.17 -16.19
N ALA A 37 10.63 6.18 -16.46
CA ALA A 37 12.03 5.98 -16.84
C ALA A 37 12.87 5.30 -15.75
N LEU A 38 12.49 5.45 -14.47
CA LEU A 38 13.11 4.74 -13.35
C LEU A 38 12.51 3.33 -13.13
N GLY A 39 11.47 2.97 -13.88
CA GLY A 39 10.76 1.69 -13.75
C GLY A 39 9.69 1.68 -12.67
N ALA A 40 9.14 2.83 -12.30
CA ALA A 40 8.04 2.95 -11.35
C ALA A 40 6.70 3.16 -12.06
N GLU A 41 5.65 2.59 -11.51
CA GLU A 41 4.27 2.97 -11.77
C GLU A 41 3.84 4.05 -10.78
N CYS A 42 2.96 4.96 -11.18
CA CYS A 42 2.52 6.04 -10.32
C CYS A 42 1.07 6.44 -10.54
N ILE A 43 0.54 7.18 -9.58
CA ILE A 43 -0.71 7.93 -9.68
C ILE A 43 -0.49 9.32 -9.10
N ILE A 44 -1.00 10.36 -9.76
CA ILE A 44 -0.77 11.75 -9.38
C ILE A 44 -2.11 12.43 -9.10
N GLY A 45 -2.26 12.93 -7.89
CA GLY A 45 -3.37 13.78 -7.49
C GLY A 45 -2.96 15.24 -7.41
N ARG A 46 -3.86 16.14 -7.80
CA ARG A 46 -3.73 17.57 -7.66
C ARG A 46 -4.50 18.06 -6.43
N GLU A 47 -3.86 18.86 -5.62
CA GLU A 47 -4.44 19.53 -4.46
C GLU A 47 -4.46 21.03 -4.70
N ASN A 48 -5.62 21.65 -4.46
CA ASN A 48 -5.78 23.10 -4.51
C ASN A 48 -5.58 23.69 -3.12
N HIS A 49 -4.72 24.70 -2.99
CA HIS A 49 -4.57 25.43 -1.75
C HIS A 49 -5.52 26.61 -1.65
N LEU A 50 -5.89 27.00 -0.43
CA LEU A 50 -6.76 28.14 -0.14
C LEU A 50 -6.17 29.49 -0.63
N ASP A 51 -4.86 29.57 -0.74
CA ASP A 51 -4.12 30.72 -1.29
C ASP A 51 -3.98 30.68 -2.81
N GLY A 52 -4.64 29.69 -3.46
CA GLY A 52 -4.76 29.60 -4.91
C GLY A 52 -3.61 28.88 -5.61
N GLY A 53 -2.64 28.33 -4.90
CA GLY A 53 -1.56 27.52 -5.47
C GLY A 53 -1.94 26.07 -5.66
N PHE A 54 -1.21 25.37 -6.54
CA PHE A 54 -1.36 23.94 -6.76
C PHE A 54 -0.23 23.14 -6.13
N HIS A 55 -0.57 21.95 -5.62
CA HIS A 55 0.38 20.91 -5.26
C HIS A 55 0.09 19.64 -6.06
N LEU A 56 1.15 18.93 -6.44
CA LEU A 56 1.02 17.60 -7.03
C LEU A 56 1.57 16.57 -6.03
N HIS A 57 0.75 15.57 -5.74
CA HIS A 57 1.12 14.43 -4.93
C HIS A 57 1.24 13.21 -5.83
N ALA A 58 2.47 12.73 -6.02
CA ALA A 58 2.75 11.55 -6.83
C ALA A 58 3.07 10.36 -5.92
N PHE A 59 2.14 9.45 -5.76
CA PHE A 59 2.43 8.13 -5.21
C PHE A 59 3.03 7.25 -6.30
N PHE A 60 4.11 6.57 -5.98
CA PHE A 60 4.81 5.71 -6.93
C PHE A 60 5.24 4.41 -6.28
N MET A 61 5.35 3.36 -7.11
CA MET A 61 5.78 2.05 -6.68
C MET A 61 6.66 1.37 -7.72
N PHE A 62 7.73 0.76 -7.25
CA PHE A 62 8.60 -0.11 -8.02
C PHE A 62 8.19 -1.57 -7.85
N GLU A 63 8.45 -2.42 -8.84
CA GLU A 63 8.28 -3.86 -8.71
C GLU A 63 9.17 -4.45 -7.60
N ARG A 64 10.41 -3.93 -7.49
CA ARG A 64 11.39 -4.29 -6.47
C ARG A 64 11.88 -3.06 -5.73
N LYS A 65 12.56 -3.26 -4.60
CA LYS A 65 13.19 -2.17 -3.86
C LYS A 65 14.16 -1.41 -4.77
N PHE A 66 13.94 -0.12 -4.92
CA PHE A 66 14.80 0.81 -5.66
C PHE A 66 15.70 1.56 -4.68
N GLU A 67 16.97 1.75 -5.07
CA GLU A 67 17.94 2.50 -4.28
C GLU A 67 18.61 3.57 -5.13
N SER A 68 18.75 4.77 -4.56
CA SER A 68 19.51 5.86 -5.13
C SER A 68 20.14 6.73 -4.04
N ARG A 69 21.34 7.25 -4.32
CA ARG A 69 22.00 8.28 -3.50
C ARG A 69 21.95 9.67 -4.15
N ASN A 70 21.39 9.76 -5.35
CA ASN A 70 21.22 11.03 -6.04
C ASN A 70 20.04 11.78 -5.40
N VAL A 71 20.33 12.88 -4.72
CA VAL A 71 19.33 13.74 -4.05
C VAL A 71 18.32 14.33 -5.04
N ARG A 72 18.70 14.47 -6.31
CA ARG A 72 17.87 15.03 -7.39
C ARG A 72 17.22 13.99 -8.28
N ILE A 73 17.18 12.72 -7.85
CA ILE A 73 16.65 11.62 -8.67
C ILE A 73 15.18 11.82 -9.06
N PHE A 74 14.44 12.58 -8.26
CA PHE A 74 13.02 12.89 -8.48
C PHE A 74 12.76 14.35 -8.85
N ASP A 75 13.80 15.13 -9.18
CA ASP A 75 13.62 16.49 -9.67
C ASP A 75 13.02 16.46 -11.09
N VAL A 76 12.00 17.29 -11.32
CA VAL A 76 11.34 17.46 -12.62
C VAL A 76 11.14 18.93 -12.88
N ASP A 77 11.51 19.39 -14.05
CA ASP A 77 11.41 20.78 -14.50
C ASP A 77 11.90 21.83 -13.46
N GLY A 78 13.05 21.52 -12.82
CA GLY A 78 13.63 22.39 -11.79
C GLY A 78 12.96 22.31 -10.42
N HIS A 79 11.88 21.55 -10.26
CA HIS A 79 11.21 21.36 -8.99
C HIS A 79 11.79 20.16 -8.25
N HIS A 80 12.16 20.38 -6.99
CA HIS A 80 12.61 19.34 -6.07
C HIS A 80 11.44 18.95 -5.13
N PRO A 81 10.96 17.70 -5.17
CA PRO A 81 9.83 17.31 -4.34
C PRO A 81 10.22 17.04 -2.89
N ASN A 82 9.26 17.20 -1.99
CA ASN A 82 9.36 16.56 -0.69
C ASN A 82 9.14 15.06 -0.86
N ILE A 83 10.05 14.23 -0.30
CA ILE A 83 10.07 12.78 -0.48
C ILE A 83 9.67 12.11 0.83
N VAL A 84 8.52 11.45 0.84
CA VAL A 84 8.04 10.66 1.99
C VAL A 84 8.22 9.18 1.70
N ARG A 85 8.92 8.51 2.61
CA ARG A 85 9.12 7.06 2.66
C ARG A 85 8.43 6.52 3.90
N GLY A 86 7.99 5.28 3.87
CA GLY A 86 7.58 4.61 5.10
C GLY A 86 6.12 4.81 5.50
N TYR A 87 5.22 4.90 4.54
CA TYR A 87 3.81 4.63 4.83
C TYR A 87 3.65 3.20 5.37
N SER A 88 2.68 3.02 6.25
CA SER A 88 2.35 1.70 6.82
C SER A 88 1.95 0.68 5.75
N SER A 89 1.41 1.16 4.63
CA SER A 89 1.04 0.36 3.47
C SER A 89 1.08 1.20 2.19
N PRO A 90 1.23 0.58 1.01
CA PRO A 90 1.11 1.26 -0.28
C PRO A 90 -0.26 1.94 -0.45
N ASP A 91 -1.35 1.29 -0.03
CA ASP A 91 -2.71 1.81 -0.07
C ASP A 91 -2.85 3.14 0.69
N ALA A 92 -2.23 3.28 1.85
CA ALA A 92 -2.26 4.52 2.63
C ALA A 92 -1.59 5.69 1.89
N GLY A 93 -0.44 5.45 1.26
CA GLY A 93 0.26 6.47 0.46
C GLY A 93 -0.52 6.87 -0.80
N CYS A 94 -1.10 5.90 -1.49
CA CYS A 94 -1.94 6.13 -2.66
C CYS A 94 -3.19 6.94 -2.29
N LYS A 95 -3.92 6.57 -1.24
CA LYS A 95 -5.08 7.32 -0.74
C LYS A 95 -4.75 8.76 -0.39
N TYR A 96 -3.58 8.99 0.19
CA TYR A 96 -3.14 10.35 0.48
C TYR A 96 -2.93 11.16 -0.80
N ALA A 97 -2.30 10.58 -1.83
CA ALA A 97 -2.05 11.26 -3.09
C ALA A 97 -3.35 11.72 -3.79
N ILE A 98 -4.40 10.91 -3.71
CA ILE A 98 -5.68 11.16 -4.40
C ILE A 98 -6.81 11.64 -3.47
N LYS A 99 -6.48 12.12 -2.27
CA LYS A 99 -7.46 12.51 -1.22
C LYS A 99 -8.48 13.56 -1.69
N GLU A 100 -8.08 14.47 -2.59
CA GLU A 100 -8.95 15.50 -3.16
C GLU A 100 -9.79 15.00 -4.36
N GLY A 101 -9.54 13.78 -4.83
CA GLY A 101 -10.27 13.18 -5.94
C GLY A 101 -9.91 13.69 -7.33
N ASP A 102 -8.99 14.64 -7.46
CA ASP A 102 -8.54 15.22 -8.73
C ASP A 102 -7.27 14.49 -9.19
N ILE A 103 -7.45 13.41 -9.97
CA ILE A 103 -6.36 12.60 -10.51
C ILE A 103 -5.95 13.20 -11.87
N VAL A 104 -4.71 13.64 -11.98
CA VAL A 104 -4.17 14.34 -13.15
C VAL A 104 -3.13 13.56 -13.93
N GLY A 105 -2.71 12.39 -13.45
CA GLY A 105 -1.73 11.57 -14.16
C GLY A 105 -1.49 10.20 -13.54
N GLY A 106 -0.76 9.36 -14.29
CA GLY A 106 -0.39 8.01 -13.90
C GLY A 106 -1.43 6.95 -14.25
N GLY A 107 -1.00 5.69 -14.24
CA GLY A 107 -1.83 4.53 -14.59
C GLY A 107 -1.92 3.50 -13.49
N LEU A 108 -1.36 3.79 -12.31
CA LEU A 108 -1.43 2.88 -11.17
C LEU A 108 -2.89 2.76 -10.70
N ASP A 109 -3.39 1.53 -10.65
CA ASP A 109 -4.72 1.24 -10.14
C ASP A 109 -4.72 1.21 -8.60
N PRO A 110 -5.44 2.13 -7.92
CA PRO A 110 -5.53 2.13 -6.46
C PRO A 110 -6.09 0.83 -5.88
N ASP A 111 -6.99 0.17 -6.60
CA ASP A 111 -7.59 -1.09 -6.13
C ASP A 111 -6.60 -2.25 -6.16
N SER A 112 -5.60 -2.20 -7.04
CA SER A 112 -4.50 -3.17 -7.08
C SER A 112 -3.60 -3.13 -5.83
N LEU A 113 -3.60 -2.01 -5.12
CA LEU A 113 -2.78 -1.80 -3.91
C LEU A 113 -3.49 -2.21 -2.62
N ARG A 114 -4.80 -2.36 -2.68
CA ARG A 114 -5.54 -2.92 -1.55
C ARG A 114 -5.06 -4.36 -1.39
N ALA A 115 -4.59 -4.70 -0.19
CA ALA A 115 -4.49 -6.11 0.18
C ALA A 115 -5.84 -6.72 -0.18
N PRO A 116 -5.88 -7.85 -0.93
CA PRO A 116 -7.15 -8.45 -1.32
C PRO A 116 -8.01 -8.53 -0.05
N VAL A 117 -9.17 -7.89 -0.10
CA VAL A 117 -10.16 -7.96 0.98
C VAL A 117 -10.48 -9.45 1.08
N GLY A 118 -9.88 -10.12 2.07
CA GLY A 118 -10.03 -11.55 2.23
C GLY A 118 -8.76 -12.39 2.15
N SER A 119 -7.54 -11.83 1.94
CA SER A 119 -6.38 -12.72 1.84
C SER A 119 -6.01 -13.40 3.16
N ASP A 120 -6.30 -12.79 4.33
CA ASP A 120 -6.11 -13.49 5.61
C ASP A 120 -7.23 -13.23 6.63
N GLY A 121 -7.73 -12.00 6.77
CA GLY A 121 -8.72 -11.66 7.79
C GLY A 121 -10.08 -12.35 7.58
N GLY A 122 -10.62 -12.35 6.37
CA GLY A 122 -11.90 -12.98 6.05
C GLY A 122 -11.84 -14.51 6.05
N VAL A 123 -10.75 -15.08 5.53
CA VAL A 123 -10.49 -16.50 5.53
C VAL A 123 -10.36 -17.03 6.96
N TRP A 124 -9.53 -16.38 7.78
CA TRP A 124 -9.34 -16.78 9.16
C TRP A 124 -10.58 -16.55 10.02
N THR A 125 -11.35 -15.48 9.76
CA THR A 125 -12.64 -15.28 10.41
C THR A 125 -13.57 -16.47 10.12
N THR A 126 -13.66 -16.89 8.86
CA THR A 126 -14.47 -18.06 8.47
C THR A 126 -13.98 -19.35 9.13
N ILE A 127 -12.66 -19.60 9.11
CA ILE A 127 -12.06 -20.77 9.76
C ILE A 127 -12.33 -20.76 11.26
N CYS A 128 -12.21 -19.61 11.90
CA CYS A 128 -12.44 -19.47 13.34
C CYS A 128 -13.92 -19.56 13.75
N LEU A 129 -14.87 -19.51 12.82
CA LEU A 129 -16.29 -19.76 13.09
C LEU A 129 -16.63 -21.25 13.18
N ALA A 130 -15.73 -22.15 12.82
CA ALA A 130 -15.95 -23.59 12.96
C ALA A 130 -16.32 -23.96 14.41
N GLU A 131 -17.31 -24.80 14.58
CA GLU A 131 -17.84 -25.21 15.89
C GLU A 131 -17.12 -26.40 16.47
N THR A 132 -16.53 -27.25 15.59
CA THR A 132 -15.79 -28.42 15.96
C THR A 132 -14.35 -28.40 15.47
N ARG A 133 -13.51 -29.24 16.10
CA ARG A 133 -12.11 -29.42 15.72
C ARG A 133 -11.96 -29.91 14.28
N ASP A 134 -12.81 -30.83 13.87
CA ASP A 134 -12.78 -31.44 12.54
C ASP A 134 -13.19 -30.43 11.49
N GLU A 135 -14.27 -29.68 11.70
CA GLU A 135 -14.68 -28.56 10.83
C GLU A 135 -13.59 -27.45 10.70
N PHE A 136 -12.89 -27.18 11.79
CA PHE A 136 -11.78 -26.22 11.77
C PHE A 136 -10.67 -26.69 10.82
N PHE A 137 -10.25 -27.95 10.90
CA PHE A 137 -9.20 -28.46 10.02
C PHE A 137 -9.68 -28.66 8.57
N GLU A 138 -10.93 -29.05 8.35
CA GLU A 138 -11.54 -29.06 7.01
C GLU A 138 -11.57 -27.67 6.39
N ALA A 139 -11.95 -26.64 7.17
CA ALA A 139 -11.92 -25.25 6.72
C ALA A 139 -10.48 -24.80 6.42
N CYS A 140 -9.50 -25.16 7.25
CA CYS A 140 -8.08 -24.89 6.99
C CYS A 140 -7.62 -25.56 5.68
N ALA A 141 -7.97 -26.79 5.44
CA ALA A 141 -7.58 -27.51 4.24
C ALA A 141 -8.17 -26.90 2.97
N ARG A 142 -9.40 -26.40 3.05
CA ARG A 142 -10.10 -25.79 1.93
C ARG A 142 -9.67 -24.34 1.66
N LEU A 143 -9.56 -23.53 2.71
CA LEU A 143 -9.40 -22.07 2.59
C LEU A 143 -7.96 -21.59 2.79
N ALA A 144 -7.13 -22.33 3.51
CA ALA A 144 -5.76 -22.00 3.84
C ALA A 144 -4.81 -23.20 3.81
N PRO A 145 -4.75 -23.97 2.69
CA PRO A 145 -3.99 -25.23 2.63
C PRO A 145 -2.50 -25.05 2.91
N ARG A 146 -1.92 -23.91 2.51
CA ARG A 146 -0.52 -23.60 2.81
C ARG A 146 -0.29 -23.44 4.31
N ALA A 147 -1.18 -22.77 5.01
CA ALA A 147 -1.07 -22.58 6.46
C ALA A 147 -1.21 -23.91 7.19
N LEU A 148 -2.10 -24.79 6.72
CA LEU A 148 -2.24 -26.14 7.26
C LEU A 148 -0.93 -26.93 7.17
N CYS A 149 -0.23 -26.85 6.03
CA CYS A 149 1.05 -27.54 5.84
C CYS A 149 2.22 -26.90 6.61
N CYS A 150 2.30 -25.57 6.64
CA CYS A 150 3.46 -24.84 7.17
C CYS A 150 3.35 -24.52 8.67
N SER A 151 2.13 -24.51 9.23
CA SER A 151 1.86 -24.07 10.61
C SER A 151 0.99 -25.08 11.38
N PHE A 152 1.04 -26.36 11.03
CA PHE A 152 0.18 -27.39 11.59
C PHE A 152 0.22 -27.43 13.12
N THR A 153 1.41 -27.36 13.71
CA THR A 153 1.58 -27.37 15.17
C THR A 153 0.84 -26.21 15.85
N SER A 154 0.97 -24.98 15.31
CA SER A 154 0.29 -23.81 15.86
C SER A 154 -1.22 -23.91 15.72
N LEU A 155 -1.70 -24.42 14.60
CA LEU A 155 -3.13 -24.65 14.35
C LEU A 155 -3.69 -25.72 15.27
N SER A 156 -2.94 -26.81 15.52
CA SER A 156 -3.34 -27.85 16.47
C SER A 156 -3.42 -27.31 17.89
N CYS A 157 -2.43 -26.54 18.35
CA CYS A 157 -2.46 -25.91 19.67
C CYS A 157 -3.68 -24.99 19.83
N TYR A 158 -4.01 -24.19 18.81
CA TYR A 158 -5.21 -23.35 18.84
C TYR A 158 -6.49 -24.19 18.89
N ALA A 159 -6.59 -25.23 18.06
CA ALA A 159 -7.75 -26.10 18.04
C ALA A 159 -7.94 -26.86 19.38
N ASP A 160 -6.87 -27.35 19.97
CA ASP A 160 -6.88 -28.01 21.26
C ASP A 160 -7.29 -27.07 22.40
N TRP A 161 -6.89 -25.80 22.33
CA TRP A 161 -7.34 -24.77 23.27
C TRP A 161 -8.82 -24.40 23.06
N LYS A 162 -9.25 -24.17 21.81
CA LYS A 162 -10.60 -23.71 21.48
C LYS A 162 -11.67 -24.78 21.73
N TYR A 163 -11.39 -26.04 21.34
CA TYR A 163 -12.35 -27.13 21.37
C TYR A 163 -12.13 -28.09 22.56
N ARG A 164 -11.41 -27.61 23.58
CA ARG A 164 -11.22 -28.40 24.80
C ARG A 164 -12.56 -28.71 25.47
N PRO A 165 -12.76 -29.93 26.02
CA PRO A 165 -13.94 -30.22 26.80
C PRO A 165 -14.05 -29.30 28.00
N VAL A 166 -15.23 -28.72 28.21
CA VAL A 166 -15.51 -27.94 29.42
C VAL A 166 -15.71 -28.98 30.53
N HIS A 167 -14.75 -29.04 31.46
CA HIS A 167 -14.93 -29.86 32.67
C HIS A 167 -16.00 -29.18 33.53
N GLU A 168 -17.12 -29.87 33.76
CA GLU A 168 -18.06 -29.42 34.77
C GLU A 168 -17.36 -29.46 36.15
N PRO A 169 -17.52 -28.43 36.96
CA PRO A 169 -16.95 -28.44 38.30
C PRO A 169 -17.59 -29.59 39.10
N TYR A 170 -16.74 -30.36 39.76
CA TYR A 170 -17.21 -31.41 40.69
C TYR A 170 -18.21 -30.82 41.65
N ARG A 171 -19.42 -31.38 41.72
CA ARG A 171 -20.41 -31.09 42.74
C ARG A 171 -20.08 -31.79 44.03
#